data_be48e49c4e0dc5a241d700101165823a
#
_entry.id   be48e49c4e0dc5a241d700101165823a
#
_cell.length_a   1.000
_cell.length_b   1.000
_cell.length_c   1.000
_cell.angle_alpha   90.00
_cell.angle_beta   90.00
_cell.angle_gamma   90.00
#
_symmetry.space_group_name_H-M   'P 1'
#
loop_
_entity.id
_entity.type
_entity.pdbx_description
1 polymer ?
#
loop_
_entity_poly.entity_id
_entity_poly.type
_entity_poly.pdbx_seq_one_letter_code
_entity_poly.pdbx_strand_id
1 'polypeptide(L)'
;GKRPVMTDNVVKAGTVTYTFSSEDGTLSNVETSKGVYDFGCGPKFFAYRRTDRSFDQFYNHDDPEAEKKKTTYTEYADQGKFVSLSHREGANDTLIVTAQYKLGSLDKAEWFIAPDGGSRLVYTYIFNGVVDLMGIKFDLPEKDVLSKQWLGKGPYRVWKNRMHGPQLGIWENDYNDPIPGESFTYPEFKGYFAGVQWMKLKTK
;
A
#
# COMPACT_ATOMS: atom_id res chain seq x y z
N GLY A 1 -18.66 -16.66 15.34
CA GLY A 1 -19.34 -16.32 14.09
C GLY A 1 -19.40 -17.53 13.17
N LYS A 2 -20.23 -17.47 12.14
CA LYS A 2 -20.24 -18.51 11.10
C LYS A 2 -19.02 -18.26 10.18
N ARG A 3 -18.44 -19.34 9.67
CA ARG A 3 -17.37 -19.29 8.68
C ARG A 3 -17.79 -18.42 7.48
N PRO A 4 -16.91 -17.55 6.97
CA PRO A 4 -17.17 -16.79 5.75
C PRO A 4 -17.44 -17.72 4.57
N VAL A 5 -18.30 -17.28 3.66
CA VAL A 5 -18.68 -18.05 2.46
C VAL A 5 -18.33 -17.22 1.23
N MET A 6 -17.67 -17.86 0.28
CA MET A 6 -17.39 -17.29 -1.03
C MET A 6 -18.35 -17.83 -2.08
N THR A 7 -18.95 -16.93 -2.82
CA THR A 7 -19.76 -17.22 -4.02
C THR A 7 -19.19 -16.39 -5.15
N ASP A 8 -18.78 -17.05 -6.23
CA ASP A 8 -18.04 -16.43 -7.32
C ASP A 8 -16.78 -15.70 -6.82
N ASN A 9 -16.75 -14.38 -6.88
CA ASN A 9 -15.65 -13.52 -6.40
C ASN A 9 -16.03 -12.67 -5.17
N VAL A 10 -17.13 -13.01 -4.49
CA VAL A 10 -17.64 -12.25 -3.34
C VAL A 10 -17.60 -13.13 -2.08
N VAL A 11 -16.99 -12.61 -1.01
CA VAL A 11 -16.94 -13.25 0.31
C VAL A 11 -17.81 -12.50 1.29
N LYS A 12 -18.72 -13.22 1.96
CA LYS A 12 -19.53 -12.71 3.07
C LYS A 12 -18.99 -13.23 4.40
N ALA A 13 -18.60 -12.32 5.28
CA ALA A 13 -18.05 -12.59 6.61
C ALA A 13 -18.78 -11.75 7.67
N GLY A 14 -19.81 -12.33 8.29
CA GLY A 14 -20.68 -11.59 9.20
C GLY A 14 -21.40 -10.45 8.49
N THR A 15 -21.11 -9.21 8.90
CA THR A 15 -21.67 -7.98 8.30
C THR A 15 -20.73 -7.33 7.27
N VAL A 16 -19.61 -7.97 6.94
CA VAL A 16 -18.61 -7.47 6.01
C VAL A 16 -18.63 -8.29 4.72
N THR A 17 -18.62 -7.61 3.58
CA THR A 17 -18.56 -8.23 2.26
C THR A 17 -17.27 -7.78 1.55
N TYR A 18 -16.49 -8.74 1.06
CA TYR A 18 -15.29 -8.51 0.26
C TYR A 18 -15.59 -8.86 -1.19
N THR A 19 -15.26 -7.96 -2.11
CA THR A 19 -15.40 -8.19 -3.55
C THR A 19 -14.03 -8.21 -4.20
N PHE A 20 -13.70 -9.34 -4.82
CA PHE A 20 -12.46 -9.50 -5.59
C PHE A 20 -12.72 -9.32 -7.08
N SER A 21 -11.73 -8.82 -7.80
CA SER A 21 -11.77 -8.70 -9.25
C SER A 21 -11.61 -10.09 -9.88
N SER A 22 -12.50 -10.42 -10.79
CA SER A 22 -12.40 -11.65 -11.59
C SER A 22 -11.35 -11.57 -12.70
N GLU A 23 -10.88 -10.36 -13.02
CA GLU A 23 -9.91 -10.13 -14.08
C GLU A 23 -8.46 -10.30 -13.60
N ASP A 24 -8.17 -9.86 -12.39
CA ASP A 24 -6.80 -9.83 -11.85
C ASP A 24 -6.66 -10.35 -10.42
N GLY A 25 -7.75 -10.80 -9.78
CA GLY A 25 -7.75 -11.40 -8.45
C GLY A 25 -7.49 -10.42 -7.31
N THR A 26 -7.46 -9.12 -7.56
CA THR A 26 -7.24 -8.08 -6.54
C THR A 26 -8.49 -7.80 -5.74
N LEU A 27 -8.34 -7.22 -4.54
CA LEU A 27 -9.47 -6.75 -3.73
C LEU A 27 -9.97 -5.42 -4.30
N SER A 28 -11.20 -5.41 -4.81
CA SER A 28 -11.81 -4.21 -5.39
C SER A 28 -12.42 -3.33 -4.31
N ASN A 29 -13.29 -3.89 -3.48
CA ASN A 29 -13.94 -3.14 -2.41
C ASN A 29 -14.28 -4.02 -1.21
N VAL A 30 -14.55 -3.34 -0.10
CA VAL A 30 -15.08 -3.93 1.13
C VAL A 30 -16.32 -3.16 1.55
N GLU A 31 -17.45 -3.85 1.66
CA GLU A 31 -18.70 -3.30 2.15
C GLU A 31 -18.87 -3.64 3.64
N THR A 32 -19.28 -2.66 4.42
CA THR A 32 -19.60 -2.80 5.85
C THR A 32 -20.93 -2.12 6.14
N SER A 33 -21.41 -2.21 7.38
CA SER A 33 -22.59 -1.43 7.83
C SER A 33 -22.42 0.09 7.74
N LYS A 34 -21.19 0.59 7.53
CA LYS A 34 -20.87 2.02 7.43
C LYS A 34 -20.72 2.52 6.00
N GLY A 35 -20.65 1.63 5.03
CA GLY A 35 -20.51 1.98 3.62
C GLY A 35 -19.62 1.01 2.85
N VAL A 36 -19.37 1.37 1.60
CA VAL A 36 -18.49 0.66 0.67
C VAL A 36 -17.17 1.41 0.55
N TYR A 37 -16.08 0.70 0.77
CA TYR A 37 -14.73 1.23 0.71
C TYR A 37 -14.00 0.64 -0.50
N ASP A 38 -13.56 1.51 -1.40
CA ASP A 38 -12.74 1.17 -2.55
C ASP A 38 -11.31 0.87 -2.09
N PHE A 39 -10.80 -0.31 -2.41
CA PHE A 39 -9.42 -0.71 -2.13
C PHE A 39 -8.47 -0.54 -3.33
N GLY A 40 -8.94 0.12 -4.39
CA GLY A 40 -8.11 0.47 -5.53
C GLY A 40 -7.51 -0.72 -6.26
N CYS A 41 -8.20 -1.86 -6.25
CA CYS A 41 -7.72 -3.09 -6.87
C CYS A 41 -6.29 -3.48 -6.40
N GLY A 42 -6.09 -3.60 -5.10
CA GLY A 42 -4.85 -4.10 -4.49
C GLY A 42 -4.96 -5.53 -3.95
N PRO A 43 -3.86 -6.15 -3.54
CA PRO A 43 -2.51 -5.59 -3.48
C PRO A 43 -1.84 -5.50 -4.85
N LYS A 44 -1.07 -4.43 -5.07
CA LYS A 44 -0.19 -4.31 -6.21
C LYS A 44 1.26 -4.26 -5.72
N PHE A 45 2.13 -5.08 -6.28
CA PHE A 45 3.55 -5.03 -6.00
C PHE A 45 4.15 -3.81 -6.70
N PHE A 46 5.06 -3.12 -6.03
CA PHE A 46 5.81 -2.03 -6.65
C PHE A 46 7.28 -2.09 -6.25
N ALA A 47 8.14 -1.66 -7.17
CA ALA A 47 9.57 -1.53 -6.96
C ALA A 47 10.09 -0.35 -7.79
N TYR A 48 10.70 0.63 -7.13
CA TYR A 48 11.20 1.84 -7.76
C TYR A 48 12.69 1.97 -7.58
N ARG A 49 13.37 2.35 -8.65
CA ARG A 49 14.76 2.80 -8.61
C ARG A 49 14.86 4.21 -9.15
N ARG A 50 15.58 5.06 -8.47
CA ARG A 50 15.96 6.36 -8.97
C ARG A 50 17.00 6.19 -10.08
N THR A 51 16.66 6.65 -11.27
CA THR A 51 17.51 6.50 -12.45
C THR A 51 18.36 7.73 -12.69
N ASP A 52 17.88 8.88 -12.24
CA ASP A 52 18.62 10.14 -12.33
C ASP A 52 18.43 10.97 -11.06
N ARG A 53 19.47 11.61 -10.63
CA ARG A 53 19.49 12.50 -9.48
C ARG A 53 20.15 13.79 -9.88
N SER A 54 19.37 14.78 -10.22
CA SER A 54 19.91 16.11 -10.50
C SER A 54 20.16 16.87 -9.20
N PHE A 55 21.40 17.25 -9.00
CA PHE A 55 21.79 18.23 -7.98
C PHE A 55 21.92 19.63 -8.54
N ASP A 56 21.87 19.80 -9.84
CA ASP A 56 22.10 21.09 -10.50
C ASP A 56 21.06 22.13 -10.05
N GLN A 57 19.85 21.71 -9.85
CA GLN A 57 18.75 22.53 -9.28
C GLN A 57 19.11 23.12 -7.89
N PHE A 58 20.03 22.48 -7.18
CA PHE A 58 20.44 22.87 -5.83
C PHE A 58 21.69 23.76 -5.81
N TYR A 59 22.65 23.43 -6.67
CA TYR A 59 23.99 23.99 -6.59
C TYR A 59 24.29 25.03 -7.69
N ASN A 60 23.48 25.03 -8.74
CA ASN A 60 23.58 25.94 -9.86
C ASN A 60 22.32 26.78 -10.04
N HIS A 61 22.01 27.62 -9.06
CA HIS A 61 20.86 28.53 -9.13
C HIS A 61 20.87 29.46 -10.36
N ASP A 62 22.06 29.72 -10.92
CA ASP A 62 22.22 30.59 -12.06
C ASP A 62 22.15 29.86 -13.41
N ASP A 63 21.98 28.52 -13.41
CA ASP A 63 21.80 27.72 -14.63
C ASP A 63 20.33 27.56 -14.97
N PRO A 64 19.80 28.22 -16.03
CA PRO A 64 18.41 28.09 -16.44
C PRO A 64 18.02 26.66 -16.82
N GLU A 65 18.97 25.81 -17.16
CA GLU A 65 18.70 24.38 -17.48
C GLU A 65 18.61 23.51 -16.24
N ALA A 66 19.14 23.96 -15.09
CA ALA A 66 19.09 23.20 -13.83
C ALA A 66 17.63 22.94 -13.38
N GLU A 67 16.74 23.92 -13.58
CA GLU A 67 15.30 23.75 -13.25
C GLU A 67 14.59 22.69 -14.09
N LYS A 68 15.12 22.38 -15.27
CA LYS A 68 14.55 21.39 -16.18
C LYS A 68 14.96 19.96 -15.83
N LYS A 69 16.03 19.80 -15.08
CA LYS A 69 16.56 18.50 -14.68
C LYS A 69 15.79 17.97 -13.47
N LYS A 70 14.88 17.04 -13.70
CA LYS A 70 14.10 16.42 -12.65
C LYS A 70 14.66 15.06 -12.26
N THR A 71 14.56 14.72 -10.97
CA THR A 71 14.81 13.35 -10.52
C THR A 71 13.80 12.42 -11.17
N THR A 72 14.30 11.40 -11.83
CA THR A 72 13.48 10.38 -12.48
C THR A 72 13.55 9.07 -11.75
N TYR A 73 12.47 8.32 -11.84
CA TYR A 73 12.32 6.99 -11.24
C TYR A 73 11.87 6.00 -12.30
N THR A 74 12.42 4.81 -12.25
CA THR A 74 11.94 3.69 -13.06
C THR A 74 11.20 2.72 -12.16
N GLU A 75 9.98 2.38 -12.53
CA GLU A 75 9.22 1.31 -11.92
C GLU A 75 9.62 -0.03 -12.55
N TYR A 76 10.04 -0.95 -11.71
CA TYR A 76 10.45 -2.31 -12.11
C TYR A 76 9.41 -3.37 -11.71
N ALA A 77 8.29 -2.95 -11.15
CA ALA A 77 7.26 -3.87 -10.73
C ALA A 77 6.53 -4.45 -11.94
N ASP A 78 6.55 -5.76 -12.04
CA ASP A 78 5.70 -6.52 -12.93
C ASP A 78 4.76 -7.37 -12.08
N GLN A 79 3.45 -7.09 -12.17
CA GLN A 79 2.44 -7.87 -11.43
C GLN A 79 2.35 -9.31 -11.94
N GLY A 80 2.78 -9.53 -13.18
CA GLY A 80 2.61 -10.81 -13.84
C GLY A 80 1.20 -11.01 -14.36
N LYS A 81 0.94 -12.24 -14.77
CA LYS A 81 -0.36 -12.65 -15.30
C LYS A 81 -1.17 -13.32 -14.20
N PHE A 82 -2.38 -12.87 -13.99
CA PHE A 82 -3.35 -13.54 -13.13
C PHE A 82 -3.64 -14.95 -13.66
N VAL A 83 -3.68 -15.91 -12.77
CA VAL A 83 -3.91 -17.33 -13.11
C VAL A 83 -5.27 -17.78 -12.61
N SER A 84 -5.55 -17.55 -11.32
CA SER A 84 -6.79 -18.03 -10.71
C SER A 84 -7.09 -17.31 -9.40
N LEU A 85 -8.36 -17.23 -9.09
CA LEU A 85 -8.88 -16.93 -7.76
C LEU A 85 -9.49 -18.21 -7.21
N SER A 86 -9.06 -18.64 -6.04
CA SER A 86 -9.55 -19.84 -5.37
C SER A 86 -9.75 -19.59 -3.90
N HIS A 87 -10.48 -20.49 -3.23
CA HIS A 87 -10.63 -20.42 -1.78
C HIS A 87 -10.53 -21.80 -1.14
N ARG A 88 -10.19 -21.81 0.13
CA ARG A 88 -10.15 -23.00 0.98
C ARG A 88 -10.49 -22.63 2.42
N GLU A 89 -10.91 -23.62 3.17
CA GLU A 89 -11.10 -23.50 4.60
C GLU A 89 -9.76 -23.39 5.33
N GLY A 90 -9.69 -22.51 6.31
CA GLY A 90 -8.58 -22.35 7.23
C GLY A 90 -8.93 -22.76 8.66
N ALA A 91 -7.98 -22.62 9.57
CA ALA A 91 -8.19 -22.82 11.00
C ALA A 91 -9.12 -21.74 11.59
N ASN A 92 -9.76 -22.04 12.74
CA ASN A 92 -10.61 -21.10 13.47
C ASN A 92 -11.74 -20.51 12.62
N ASP A 93 -12.37 -21.34 11.80
CA ASP A 93 -13.43 -20.94 10.88
C ASP A 93 -13.07 -19.83 9.88
N THR A 94 -11.79 -19.63 9.62
CA THR A 94 -11.29 -18.68 8.64
C THR A 94 -11.52 -19.21 7.22
N LEU A 95 -11.86 -18.33 6.28
CA LEU A 95 -11.78 -18.60 4.83
C LEU A 95 -10.51 -18.00 4.28
N ILE A 96 -9.79 -18.77 3.48
CA ILE A 96 -8.56 -18.30 2.81
C ILE A 96 -8.87 -18.16 1.33
N VAL A 97 -8.80 -16.92 0.84
CA VAL A 97 -8.94 -16.61 -0.59
C VAL A 97 -7.55 -16.40 -1.17
N THR A 98 -7.23 -17.09 -2.24
CA THR A 98 -5.91 -17.05 -2.87
C THR A 98 -6.03 -16.58 -4.31
N ALA A 99 -5.39 -15.47 -4.63
CA ALA A 99 -5.10 -15.04 -5.99
C ALA A 99 -3.69 -15.50 -6.37
N GLN A 100 -3.58 -16.26 -7.45
CA GLN A 100 -2.33 -16.81 -7.96
C GLN A 100 -1.90 -16.08 -9.22
N TYR A 101 -0.62 -15.77 -9.32
CA TYR A 101 0.00 -15.09 -10.46
C TYR A 101 1.16 -15.91 -11.02
N LYS A 102 1.63 -15.55 -12.22
CA LYS A 102 2.82 -16.11 -12.87
C LYS A 102 3.50 -15.08 -13.76
N LEU A 103 4.76 -15.31 -14.08
CA LEU A 103 5.56 -14.49 -15.00
C LEU A 103 5.72 -13.03 -14.56
N GLY A 104 5.67 -12.76 -13.27
CA GLY A 104 5.87 -11.44 -12.71
C GLY A 104 6.44 -11.49 -11.30
N SER A 105 6.48 -10.33 -10.65
CA SER A 105 7.06 -10.21 -9.31
C SER A 105 6.14 -10.72 -8.21
N LEU A 106 4.84 -10.57 -8.35
CA LEU A 106 3.88 -11.13 -7.40
C LEU A 106 3.60 -12.59 -7.76
N ASP A 107 3.80 -13.50 -6.83
CA ASP A 107 3.48 -14.92 -7.01
C ASP A 107 2.08 -15.23 -6.52
N LYS A 108 1.74 -14.83 -5.30
CA LYS A 108 0.39 -15.00 -4.75
C LYS A 108 0.04 -13.96 -3.69
N ALA A 109 -1.26 -13.73 -3.54
CA ALA A 109 -1.87 -12.99 -2.46
C ALA A 109 -2.93 -13.87 -1.76
N GLU A 110 -2.78 -14.10 -0.45
CA GLU A 110 -3.69 -14.91 0.36
C GLU A 110 -4.38 -14.03 1.41
N TRP A 111 -5.70 -13.96 1.33
CA TRP A 111 -6.54 -13.25 2.28
C TRP A 111 -7.16 -14.23 3.27
N PHE A 112 -6.76 -14.15 4.53
CA PHE A 112 -7.31 -14.91 5.64
C PHE A 112 -8.46 -14.10 6.24
N ILE A 113 -9.69 -14.46 5.93
CA ILE A 113 -10.88 -13.73 6.33
C ILE A 113 -11.55 -14.46 7.49
N ALA A 114 -11.63 -13.78 8.63
CA ALA A 114 -12.21 -14.33 9.86
C ALA A 114 -13.74 -14.16 9.91
N PRO A 115 -14.45 -14.94 10.77
CA PRO A 115 -15.90 -14.88 10.91
C PRO A 115 -16.46 -13.52 11.37
N ASP A 116 -15.66 -12.70 12.00
CA ASP A 116 -16.00 -11.34 12.45
C ASP A 116 -15.83 -10.27 11.38
N GLY A 117 -15.36 -10.67 10.20
CA GLY A 117 -15.05 -9.77 9.09
C GLY A 117 -13.66 -9.14 9.15
N GLY A 118 -12.82 -9.50 10.14
CA GLY A 118 -11.41 -9.14 10.13
C GLY A 118 -10.66 -9.91 9.03
N SER A 119 -9.61 -9.31 8.47
CA SER A 119 -8.81 -9.98 7.46
C SER A 119 -7.32 -9.73 7.63
N ARG A 120 -6.52 -10.71 7.17
CA ARG A 120 -5.07 -10.63 7.12
C ARG A 120 -4.60 -11.01 5.72
N LEU A 121 -3.82 -10.14 5.09
CA LEU A 121 -3.16 -10.41 3.83
C LEU A 121 -1.77 -11.00 4.06
N VAL A 122 -1.49 -12.10 3.37
CA VAL A 122 -0.16 -12.67 3.21
C VAL A 122 0.15 -12.71 1.72
N TYR A 123 1.28 -12.20 1.31
CA TYR A 123 1.68 -12.21 -0.08
C TYR A 123 3.07 -12.77 -0.25
N THR A 124 3.29 -13.45 -1.37
CA THR A 124 4.58 -13.99 -1.78
C THR A 124 5.01 -13.31 -3.06
N TYR A 125 6.24 -12.84 -3.09
CA TYR A 125 6.80 -12.18 -4.26
C TYR A 125 8.20 -12.71 -4.56
N ILE A 126 8.59 -12.60 -5.82
CA ILE A 126 9.92 -12.92 -6.32
C ILE A 126 10.42 -11.67 -7.04
N PHE A 127 11.48 -11.09 -6.51
CA PHE A 127 12.11 -9.92 -7.10
C PHE A 127 13.63 -10.07 -7.03
N ASN A 128 14.29 -9.84 -8.14
CA ASN A 128 15.74 -9.85 -8.24
C ASN A 128 16.21 -8.53 -8.84
N GLY A 129 16.95 -7.75 -8.05
CA GLY A 129 17.44 -6.45 -8.48
C GLY A 129 17.72 -5.53 -7.29
N VAL A 130 18.27 -4.35 -7.60
CA VAL A 130 18.54 -3.27 -6.65
C VAL A 130 17.52 -2.17 -6.85
N VAL A 131 16.78 -1.83 -5.80
CA VAL A 131 15.77 -0.77 -5.81
C VAL A 131 15.88 0.11 -4.58
N ASP A 132 15.38 1.33 -4.69
CA ASP A 132 15.36 2.29 -3.59
C ASP A 132 14.13 2.11 -2.71
N LEU A 133 13.01 1.67 -3.28
CA LEU A 133 11.76 1.45 -2.59
C LEU A 133 11.03 0.24 -3.19
N MET A 134 10.51 -0.63 -2.34
CA MET A 134 9.76 -1.82 -2.74
C MET A 134 8.67 -2.13 -1.71
N GLY A 135 7.54 -2.63 -2.16
CA GLY A 135 6.45 -3.05 -1.28
C GLY A 135 5.16 -3.41 -2.00
N ILE A 136 4.10 -3.39 -1.22
CA ILE A 136 2.73 -3.58 -1.68
C ILE A 136 1.97 -2.26 -1.52
N LYS A 137 1.17 -1.90 -2.50
CA LYS A 137 0.31 -0.72 -2.47
C LYS A 137 -1.16 -1.07 -2.72
N PHE A 138 -1.99 -0.20 -2.23
CA PHE A 138 -3.42 -0.11 -2.51
C PHE A 138 -3.69 1.31 -3.00
N ASP A 139 -4.35 1.46 -4.13
CA ASP A 139 -4.64 2.76 -4.73
C ASP A 139 -6.00 3.29 -4.21
N LEU A 140 -6.07 3.55 -2.90
CA LEU A 140 -7.25 4.13 -2.27
C LEU A 140 -7.54 5.52 -2.85
N PRO A 141 -8.81 5.89 -3.09
CA PRO A 141 -9.16 7.21 -3.58
C PRO A 141 -8.71 8.32 -2.61
N GLU A 142 -7.66 9.04 -2.95
CA GLU A 142 -7.06 10.07 -2.10
C GLU A 142 -8.06 11.15 -1.70
N LYS A 143 -8.95 11.54 -2.63
CA LYS A 143 -10.01 12.55 -2.41
C LYS A 143 -10.99 12.20 -1.29
N ASP A 144 -11.10 10.93 -0.93
CA ASP A 144 -12.03 10.44 0.08
C ASP A 144 -11.38 10.30 1.45
N VAL A 145 -10.05 10.39 1.55
CA VAL A 145 -9.31 10.30 2.81
C VAL A 145 -9.20 11.69 3.46
N LEU A 146 -9.72 11.81 4.68
CA LEU A 146 -9.75 13.06 5.45
C LEU A 146 -8.57 13.16 6.42
N SER A 147 -8.26 12.07 7.12
CA SER A 147 -7.15 12.04 8.08
C SER A 147 -6.63 10.61 8.27
N LYS A 148 -5.47 10.51 8.89
CA LYS A 148 -4.89 9.23 9.31
C LYS A 148 -4.50 9.29 10.78
N GLN A 149 -4.71 8.17 11.47
CA GLN A 149 -4.21 7.93 12.82
C GLN A 149 -3.39 6.65 12.79
N TRP A 150 -2.24 6.63 13.45
CA TRP A 150 -1.40 5.42 13.45
C TRP A 150 -0.66 5.22 14.78
N LEU A 151 -0.40 3.96 15.12
CA LEU A 151 0.58 3.57 16.11
C LEU A 151 1.88 3.24 15.39
N GLY A 152 2.92 4.00 15.66
CA GLY A 152 4.22 3.86 15.02
C GLY A 152 5.14 5.01 15.40
N LYS A 153 6.24 5.16 14.67
CA LYS A 153 7.11 6.33 14.84
C LYS A 153 6.45 7.57 14.24
N GLY A 154 6.48 8.67 14.99
CA GLY A 154 5.89 9.93 14.60
C GLY A 154 6.40 11.10 15.46
N PRO A 155 5.85 12.29 15.30
CA PRO A 155 4.69 12.65 14.45
C PRO A 155 4.99 12.83 12.96
N TYR A 156 6.24 12.85 12.54
CA TYR A 156 6.66 13.16 11.19
C TYR A 156 7.36 11.97 10.52
N ARG A 157 7.51 12.06 9.21
CA ARG A 157 8.19 11.06 8.38
C ARG A 157 9.68 11.02 8.65
N VAL A 158 10.28 9.88 8.40
CA VAL A 158 11.72 9.65 8.49
C VAL A 158 12.28 9.19 7.15
N TRP A 159 13.61 9.18 7.06
CA TRP A 159 14.37 8.59 5.95
C TRP A 159 15.30 7.53 6.52
N LYS A 160 15.70 6.57 5.70
CA LYS A 160 16.58 5.47 6.12
C LYS A 160 17.86 5.94 6.82
N ASN A 161 18.40 7.07 6.40
CA ASN A 161 19.59 7.70 6.97
C ASN A 161 19.28 8.75 8.05
N ARG A 162 18.01 9.00 8.36
CA ARG A 162 17.55 10.01 9.33
C ARG A 162 16.39 9.46 10.15
N MET A 163 16.72 8.50 11.03
CA MET A 163 15.74 7.77 11.82
C MET A 163 15.56 8.30 13.24
N HIS A 164 16.36 9.30 13.63
CA HIS A 164 16.30 9.89 14.97
C HIS A 164 15.23 10.97 15.08
N GLY A 165 14.69 11.15 16.27
CA GLY A 165 13.67 12.15 16.60
C GLY A 165 12.28 11.57 16.78
N PRO A 166 11.68 10.87 15.78
CA PRO A 166 10.37 10.28 15.98
C PRO A 166 10.35 9.24 17.09
N GLN A 167 9.28 9.28 17.88
CA GLN A 167 9.06 8.37 19.00
C GLN A 167 7.90 7.43 18.70
N LEU A 168 7.88 6.26 19.33
CA LEU A 168 6.74 5.37 19.30
C LEU A 168 5.56 6.01 20.04
N GLY A 169 4.43 6.11 19.39
CA GLY A 169 3.21 6.71 19.94
C GLY A 169 2.03 6.54 19.01
N ILE A 170 0.87 7.01 19.49
CA ILE A 170 -0.33 7.15 18.66
C ILE A 170 -0.36 8.59 18.16
N TRP A 171 -0.37 8.74 16.86
CA TRP A 171 -0.31 10.02 16.17
C TRP A 171 -1.51 10.17 15.25
N GLU A 172 -1.90 11.41 15.00
CA GLU A 172 -2.98 11.75 14.07
C GLU A 172 -2.63 13.02 13.32
N ASN A 173 -2.88 13.05 12.03
CA ASN A 173 -2.79 14.27 11.21
C ASN A 173 -3.60 14.09 9.93
N ASP A 174 -3.73 15.18 9.18
CA ASP A 174 -4.38 15.16 7.89
C ASP A 174 -3.65 14.26 6.90
N TYR A 175 -4.39 13.68 5.98
CA TYR A 175 -3.82 12.92 4.89
C TYR A 175 -2.96 13.84 4.01
N ASN A 176 -1.81 13.36 3.58
CA ASN A 176 -0.86 14.14 2.78
C ASN A 176 -0.39 15.45 3.44
N ASP A 177 -0.41 15.52 4.77
CA ASP A 177 0.18 16.66 5.44
C ASP A 177 1.56 16.98 4.88
N PRO A 178 1.89 18.25 4.66
CA PRO A 178 3.20 18.64 4.18
C PRO A 178 4.28 18.17 5.16
N ILE A 179 5.46 17.90 4.66
CA ILE A 179 6.62 17.74 5.54
C ILE A 179 6.76 19.05 6.32
N PRO A 180 6.89 19.00 7.67
CA PRO A 180 7.08 20.21 8.46
C PRO A 180 8.24 21.04 7.91
N GLY A 181 7.96 22.29 7.57
CA GLY A 181 8.89 23.19 6.91
C GLY A 181 8.52 23.47 5.45
N GLU A 182 9.39 24.13 4.73
CA GLU A 182 9.17 24.46 3.33
C GLU A 182 9.09 23.21 2.44
N SER A 183 8.42 23.35 1.30
CA SER A 183 8.38 22.27 0.32
C SER A 183 9.81 21.94 -0.09
N PHE A 184 10.25 20.79 0.32
CA PHE A 184 11.61 20.33 0.07
C PHE A 184 11.77 20.04 -1.42
N THR A 185 12.64 20.78 -2.05
CA THR A 185 13.06 20.55 -3.44
C THR A 185 14.09 19.42 -3.58
N TYR A 186 14.42 18.73 -2.50
CA TYR A 186 15.34 17.60 -2.53
C TYR A 186 14.78 16.46 -3.39
N PRO A 187 15.61 15.88 -4.28
CA PRO A 187 15.21 14.75 -5.11
C PRO A 187 15.19 13.45 -4.30
N GLU A 188 14.59 13.48 -3.14
CA GLU A 188 14.39 12.33 -2.26
C GLU A 188 12.90 12.03 -2.15
N PHE A 189 12.58 10.78 -1.85
CA PHE A 189 11.21 10.45 -1.43
C PHE A 189 10.84 11.30 -0.23
N LYS A 190 9.56 11.68 -0.14
CA LYS A 190 9.02 12.49 0.98
C LYS A 190 9.14 11.82 2.35
N GLY A 191 9.93 10.75 2.45
CA GLY A 191 10.06 9.96 3.66
C GLY A 191 8.90 8.99 3.88
N TYR A 192 8.93 8.29 4.99
CA TYR A 192 7.94 7.29 5.36
C TYR A 192 7.67 7.27 6.87
N PHE A 193 6.53 6.75 7.27
CA PHE A 193 6.22 6.47 8.66
C PHE A 193 6.79 5.11 9.04
N ALA A 194 7.73 5.09 9.97
CA ALA A 194 8.45 3.88 10.34
C ALA A 194 7.77 3.15 11.50
N GLY A 195 7.93 1.81 11.53
CA GLY A 195 7.47 0.97 12.62
C GLY A 195 5.96 1.03 12.83
N VAL A 196 5.19 1.24 11.79
CA VAL A 196 3.72 1.29 11.86
C VAL A 196 3.19 -0.09 12.24
N GLN A 197 2.46 -0.15 13.36
CA GLN A 197 1.80 -1.35 13.86
C GLN A 197 0.36 -1.45 13.36
N TRP A 198 -0.34 -0.33 13.33
CA TRP A 198 -1.66 -0.19 12.74
C TRP A 198 -1.86 1.24 12.24
N MET A 199 -2.76 1.39 11.30
CA MET A 199 -3.20 2.68 10.78
C MET A 199 -4.72 2.65 10.58
N LYS A 200 -5.36 3.76 10.94
CA LYS A 200 -6.76 4.03 10.68
C LYS A 200 -6.86 5.21 9.73
N LEU A 201 -7.55 5.02 8.63
CA LEU A 201 -7.92 6.11 7.72
C LEU A 201 -9.35 6.54 8.03
N LYS A 202 -9.56 7.85 8.16
CA LYS A 202 -10.89 8.45 8.22
C LYS A 202 -11.25 8.89 6.82
N THR A 203 -12.39 8.45 6.36
CA THR A 203 -12.93 8.81 5.04
C THR A 203 -14.18 9.69 5.18
N LYS A 204 -14.62 10.28 4.07
CA LYS A 204 -15.91 10.99 3.97
C LYS A 204 -17.07 10.08 4.26
#